data_6ef92c0c4b5fbc37d87da6697ae186e3
#
_entry.id   6ef92c0c4b5fbc37d87da6697ae186e3
#
_cell.length_a   1.000
_cell.length_b   1.000
_cell.length_c   1.000
_cell.angle_alpha   90.00
_cell.angle_beta   90.00
_cell.angle_gamma   90.00
#
_symmetry.space_group_name_H-M   'P 1'
#
loop_
_entity.id
_entity.type
_entity.pdbx_description
1 polymer ?
#
loop_
_entity_poly.entity_id
_entity_poly.type
_entity_poly.pdbx_seq_one_letter_code
_entity_poly.pdbx_strand_id
1 'polypeptide(L)'
;DLKEYNNHTKFADTLRHAYDLAGDDTSEAIYFIEQVTGHLIPDVRPMLAGGTESIRAQIEKNQAACGDDRKDYFEAMKISLDALEVLADRYAALAEEKEAAASGEAKERYHLMKDTLKKVPRHGADDLFEAIQSFILIWQTMCLEQTPNPFAFSVGNADRIFEPYRAKTNMSREVAASLFKHLLVFFNVADRSWAISQNLIIGGKSNEGEDLTNPTSYALLDAYYDMNLPQPILSVKLHKNTPKELYESLGRFFFTPGCLTPSLFNDDSLFPILEAHGVDHEDLQDYSVAGCQEPLIMGKDNGNTTNSWLNLGKILELCISGGVSTITGKKLGKTDEENGCKNKLEVLQNIRRIFYQNVDEYADRMTKAANAASEAIGLLQVPFLSTMMGGVESGIDTRDTKRQGTKYNGSGCLIHGLSVVADSFIAIDTLLKERPQDADRLVEALRTNFENDPQMHEYLMNCKKFGNNEAEVDREAQEVANKVADIVASKKNYLGNPFWSDFSTPSTHLLYGYWVGATPDGRKSRDMLGYGV
;
A
#
# COMPACT_ATOMS: atom_id res chain seq x y z
N ASP A 1 0.74 15.62 26.31
CA ASP A 1 1.95 15.23 25.62
C ASP A 1 1.72 13.90 24.91
N LEU A 2 2.16 13.79 23.63
CA LEU A 2 1.90 12.61 22.78
C LEU A 2 2.47 11.31 23.36
N LYS A 3 3.62 11.38 24.02
CA LYS A 3 4.24 10.21 24.66
C LYS A 3 3.41 9.72 25.84
N GLU A 4 2.91 10.64 26.66
CA GLU A 4 2.04 10.32 27.77
C GLU A 4 0.71 9.77 27.24
N TYR A 5 0.13 10.41 26.23
CA TYR A 5 -1.06 9.94 25.56
C TYR A 5 -0.92 8.50 25.06
N ASN A 6 0.11 8.20 24.28
CA ASN A 6 0.34 6.87 23.71
C ASN A 6 0.66 5.80 24.75
N ASN A 7 1.32 6.14 25.84
CA ASN A 7 1.72 5.18 26.88
C ASN A 7 0.63 4.90 27.93
N HIS A 8 -0.28 5.85 28.16
CA HIS A 8 -1.28 5.78 29.23
C HIS A 8 -2.73 5.75 28.73
N THR A 9 -2.92 5.64 27.40
CA THR A 9 -4.23 5.57 26.79
C THR A 9 -4.70 4.14 26.59
N LYS A 10 -5.99 3.98 26.32
CA LYS A 10 -6.63 2.74 25.90
C LYS A 10 -5.96 2.11 24.66
N PHE A 11 -5.28 2.92 23.84
CA PHE A 11 -4.52 2.45 22.66
C PHE A 11 -3.50 1.36 23.02
N ALA A 12 -2.62 1.62 24.00
CA ALA A 12 -1.57 0.66 24.36
C ALA A 12 -2.14 -0.67 24.89
N ASP A 13 -3.22 -0.61 25.66
CA ASP A 13 -3.87 -1.80 26.20
C ASP A 13 -4.58 -2.61 25.10
N THR A 14 -5.25 -1.92 24.17
CA THR A 14 -5.90 -2.58 23.02
C THR A 14 -4.86 -3.20 22.09
N LEU A 15 -3.74 -2.51 21.83
CA LEU A 15 -2.66 -3.04 21.00
C LEU A 15 -1.98 -4.26 21.65
N ARG A 16 -1.82 -4.29 22.98
CA ARG A 16 -1.29 -5.46 23.69
C ARG A 16 -2.11 -6.71 23.43
N HIS A 17 -3.42 -6.57 23.35
CA HIS A 17 -4.31 -7.68 22.99
C HIS A 17 -4.03 -8.28 21.62
N ALA A 18 -3.63 -7.47 20.62
CA ALA A 18 -3.22 -7.98 19.31
C ALA A 18 -1.99 -8.91 19.41
N TYR A 19 -1.02 -8.55 20.24
CA TYR A 19 0.15 -9.40 20.49
C TYR A 19 -0.21 -10.70 21.23
N ASP A 20 -1.13 -10.65 22.19
CA ASP A 20 -1.62 -11.84 22.88
C ASP A 20 -2.32 -12.82 21.91
N LEU A 21 -3.05 -12.29 20.93
CA LEU A 21 -3.71 -13.10 19.89
C LEU A 21 -2.73 -13.70 18.88
N ALA A 22 -1.71 -12.95 18.49
CA ALA A 22 -0.70 -13.40 17.54
C ALA A 22 0.27 -14.42 18.17
N GLY A 23 0.58 -14.27 19.47
CA GLY A 23 1.48 -15.15 20.19
C GLY A 23 2.90 -15.18 19.62
N ASP A 24 3.57 -16.31 19.74
CA ASP A 24 4.95 -16.52 19.27
C ASP A 24 5.09 -16.56 17.73
N ASP A 25 3.99 -16.67 17.00
CA ASP A 25 3.97 -16.72 15.53
C ASP A 25 4.35 -15.36 14.88
N THR A 26 4.23 -14.28 15.64
CA THR A 26 4.31 -12.89 15.15
C THR A 26 5.63 -12.55 14.46
N SER A 27 6.72 -13.21 14.80
CA SER A 27 8.05 -12.86 14.26
C SER A 27 8.46 -13.69 13.05
N GLU A 28 7.76 -14.80 12.75
CA GLU A 28 8.24 -15.77 11.78
C GLU A 28 7.23 -16.12 10.69
N ALA A 29 5.94 -16.30 11.05
CA ALA A 29 4.91 -16.80 10.15
C ALA A 29 3.83 -15.76 9.81
N ILE A 30 3.41 -14.96 10.78
CA ILE A 30 2.36 -13.93 10.64
C ILE A 30 2.85 -12.58 11.17
N TYR A 31 2.32 -11.52 10.58
CA TYR A 31 2.61 -10.16 11.00
C TYR A 31 1.35 -9.30 10.86
N PHE A 32 1.29 -8.24 11.66
CA PHE A 32 0.24 -7.23 11.58
C PHE A 32 0.85 -5.84 11.79
N ILE A 33 0.16 -4.82 11.32
CA ILE A 33 0.58 -3.43 11.52
C ILE A 33 0.03 -2.89 12.83
N GLU A 34 0.92 -2.40 13.66
CA GLU A 34 0.64 -1.82 14.98
C GLU A 34 0.62 -0.29 14.99
N GLN A 35 0.83 0.33 13.84
CA GLN A 35 0.90 1.77 13.68
C GLN A 35 0.26 2.20 12.37
N VAL A 36 0.01 3.50 12.26
CA VAL A 36 -0.46 4.08 10.99
C VAL A 36 0.60 3.97 9.92
N THR A 37 0.20 3.55 8.73
CA THR A 37 1.10 3.36 7.59
C THR A 37 0.74 4.21 6.36
N GLY A 38 -0.23 5.11 6.44
CA GLY A 38 -0.74 5.79 5.25
C GLY A 38 -1.41 4.80 4.30
N HIS A 39 -0.88 4.64 3.06
CA HIS A 39 -1.45 3.80 1.99
C HIS A 39 -2.90 4.16 1.67
N LEU A 40 -3.14 5.46 1.52
CA LEU A 40 -4.44 6.04 1.18
C LEU A 40 -4.29 7.05 0.04
N ILE A 41 -5.41 7.33 -0.62
CA ILE A 41 -5.48 8.29 -1.72
C ILE A 41 -6.63 9.26 -1.44
N PRO A 42 -6.39 10.36 -0.72
CA PRO A 42 -7.43 11.34 -0.43
C PRO A 42 -7.90 12.05 -1.70
N ASP A 43 -9.18 12.38 -1.78
CA ASP A 43 -9.69 13.24 -2.85
C ASP A 43 -9.52 14.71 -2.50
N VAL A 44 -8.46 15.30 -2.98
CA VAL A 44 -8.14 16.72 -2.76
C VAL A 44 -8.91 17.66 -3.69
N ARG A 45 -9.59 17.15 -4.73
CA ARG A 45 -10.27 17.97 -5.76
C ARG A 45 -11.27 18.98 -5.18
N PRO A 46 -12.16 18.60 -4.25
CA PRO A 46 -13.10 19.55 -3.67
C PRO A 46 -12.42 20.69 -2.91
N MET A 47 -11.36 20.37 -2.16
CA MET A 47 -10.61 21.35 -1.37
C MET A 47 -9.78 22.28 -2.27
N LEU A 48 -9.19 21.78 -3.35
CA LEU A 48 -8.50 22.62 -4.34
C LEU A 48 -9.46 23.55 -5.09
N ALA A 49 -10.68 23.06 -5.39
CA ALA A 49 -11.66 23.82 -6.16
C ALA A 49 -12.38 24.90 -5.35
N GLY A 50 -12.71 24.63 -4.08
CA GLY A 50 -13.53 25.51 -3.26
C GLY A 50 -12.87 26.01 -1.97
N GLY A 51 -11.70 25.51 -1.65
CA GLY A 51 -11.00 25.80 -0.41
C GLY A 51 -11.65 25.20 0.83
N THR A 52 -11.03 25.47 2.00
CA THR A 52 -11.55 25.05 3.31
C THR A 52 -12.93 25.65 3.60
N GLU A 53 -13.24 26.85 3.10
CA GLU A 53 -14.56 27.47 3.25
C GLU A 53 -15.66 26.63 2.63
N SER A 54 -15.46 26.09 1.43
CA SER A 54 -16.45 25.23 0.75
C SER A 54 -16.67 23.92 1.51
N ILE A 55 -15.58 23.30 2.01
CA ILE A 55 -15.66 22.08 2.81
C ILE A 55 -16.39 22.36 4.12
N ARG A 56 -16.08 23.47 4.80
CA ARG A 56 -16.76 23.91 6.03
C ARG A 56 -18.25 24.09 5.83
N ALA A 57 -18.67 24.75 4.75
CA ALA A 57 -20.07 24.92 4.43
C ALA A 57 -20.82 23.60 4.21
N GLN A 58 -20.17 22.61 3.59
CA GLN A 58 -20.73 21.26 3.42
C GLN A 58 -20.83 20.54 4.78
N ILE A 59 -19.80 20.62 5.62
CA ILE A 59 -19.80 20.06 6.98
C ILE A 59 -20.96 20.67 7.79
N GLU A 60 -21.12 21.98 7.81
CA GLU A 60 -22.20 22.66 8.55
C GLU A 60 -23.60 22.21 8.09
N LYS A 61 -23.78 22.09 6.78
CA LYS A 61 -25.04 21.59 6.19
C LYS A 61 -25.33 20.15 6.66
N ASN A 62 -24.34 19.27 6.63
CA ASN A 62 -24.51 17.87 6.99
C ASN A 62 -24.62 17.70 8.51
N GLN A 63 -23.88 18.48 9.29
CA GLN A 63 -23.98 18.52 10.75
C GLN A 63 -25.38 18.95 11.23
N ALA A 64 -26.01 19.91 10.55
CA ALA A 64 -27.38 20.35 10.87
C ALA A 64 -28.43 19.26 10.61
N ALA A 65 -28.16 18.33 9.68
CA ALA A 65 -29.05 17.25 9.28
C ALA A 65 -28.77 15.92 10.01
N CYS A 66 -27.66 15.79 10.74
CA CYS A 66 -27.27 14.53 11.37
C CYS A 66 -27.81 14.35 12.80
N GLY A 67 -27.71 13.11 13.31
CA GLY A 67 -27.96 12.78 14.70
C GLY A 67 -26.87 13.33 15.63
N ASP A 68 -27.21 13.45 16.94
CA ASP A 68 -26.31 14.02 17.95
C ASP A 68 -24.99 13.24 18.09
N ASP A 69 -25.00 11.95 17.79
CA ASP A 69 -23.84 11.05 17.87
C ASP A 69 -22.69 11.37 16.89
N ARG A 70 -22.91 12.24 15.90
CA ARG A 70 -21.93 12.63 14.89
C ARG A 70 -21.52 14.09 14.94
N LYS A 71 -22.23 14.92 15.69
CA LYS A 71 -22.00 16.36 15.75
C LYS A 71 -20.60 16.74 16.21
N ASP A 72 -20.08 16.05 17.22
CA ASP A 72 -18.73 16.30 17.74
C ASP A 72 -17.65 15.98 16.71
N TYR A 73 -17.87 14.96 15.88
CA TYR A 73 -16.90 14.61 14.84
C TYR A 73 -16.89 15.64 13.69
N PHE A 74 -18.04 16.16 13.30
CA PHE A 74 -18.12 17.29 12.38
C PHE A 74 -17.42 18.54 12.94
N GLU A 75 -17.54 18.80 14.25
CA GLU A 75 -16.82 19.88 14.89
C GLU A 75 -15.30 19.66 14.85
N ALA A 76 -14.83 18.44 15.11
CA ALA A 76 -13.41 18.09 15.02
C ALA A 76 -12.86 18.31 13.60
N MET A 77 -13.61 17.97 12.55
CA MET A 77 -13.22 18.29 11.17
C MET A 77 -13.07 19.79 10.92
N LYS A 78 -13.99 20.63 11.43
CA LYS A 78 -13.88 22.09 11.30
C LYS A 78 -12.63 22.63 12.00
N ILE A 79 -12.33 22.15 13.21
CA ILE A 79 -11.11 22.52 13.95
C ILE A 79 -9.86 22.12 13.17
N SER A 80 -9.85 20.98 12.50
CA SER A 80 -8.72 20.56 11.68
C SER A 80 -8.52 21.43 10.43
N LEU A 81 -9.61 21.94 9.84
CA LEU A 81 -9.53 22.93 8.77
C LEU A 81 -8.96 24.27 9.27
N ASP A 82 -9.34 24.71 10.48
CA ASP A 82 -8.74 25.90 11.11
C ASP A 82 -7.22 25.74 11.27
N ALA A 83 -6.74 24.56 11.64
CA ALA A 83 -5.32 24.29 11.77
C ALA A 83 -4.55 24.44 10.44
N LEU A 84 -5.13 23.98 9.32
CA LEU A 84 -4.56 24.20 7.98
C LEU A 84 -4.52 25.69 7.62
N GLU A 85 -5.58 26.44 7.92
CA GLU A 85 -5.62 27.90 7.68
C GLU A 85 -4.57 28.65 8.52
N VAL A 86 -4.42 28.31 9.80
CA VAL A 86 -3.37 28.86 10.67
C VAL A 86 -1.98 28.57 10.14
N LEU A 87 -1.74 27.36 9.58
CA LEU A 87 -0.46 27.03 8.96
C LEU A 87 -0.18 27.94 7.76
N ALA A 88 -1.15 28.15 6.89
CA ALA A 88 -1.04 29.04 5.73
C ALA A 88 -0.78 30.49 6.16
N ASP A 89 -1.50 31.00 7.17
CA ASP A 89 -1.33 32.37 7.70
C ASP A 89 0.06 32.59 8.28
N ARG A 90 0.63 31.59 8.98
CA ARG A 90 2.02 31.66 9.48
C ARG A 90 3.04 31.72 8.36
N TYR A 91 2.87 30.95 7.30
CA TYR A 91 3.75 31.04 6.14
C TYR A 91 3.57 32.35 5.38
N ALA A 92 2.35 32.89 5.27
CA ALA A 92 2.10 34.20 4.68
C ALA A 92 2.79 35.32 5.46
N ALA A 93 2.71 35.31 6.79
CA ALA A 93 3.41 36.28 7.65
C ALA A 93 4.93 36.20 7.51
N LEU A 94 5.49 34.99 7.46
CA LEU A 94 6.93 34.79 7.22
C LEU A 94 7.36 35.28 5.83
N ALA A 95 6.53 35.07 4.80
CA ALA A 95 6.79 35.59 3.46
C ALA A 95 6.77 37.13 3.44
N GLU A 96 5.84 37.76 4.18
CA GLU A 96 5.76 39.22 4.31
C GLU A 96 7.00 39.83 5.01
N GLU A 97 7.49 39.18 6.08
CA GLU A 97 8.74 39.57 6.75
C GLU A 97 9.94 39.50 5.78
N LYS A 98 10.04 38.39 5.04
CA LYS A 98 11.11 38.18 4.06
C LYS A 98 10.99 39.10 2.86
N GLU A 99 9.80 39.44 2.39
CA GLU A 99 9.54 40.43 1.34
C GLU A 99 10.07 41.81 1.76
N ALA A 100 9.81 42.24 2.99
CA ALA A 100 10.27 43.53 3.50
C ALA A 100 11.80 43.64 3.58
N ALA A 101 12.50 42.52 3.78
CA ALA A 101 13.95 42.47 3.85
C ALA A 101 14.64 42.20 2.50
N ALA A 102 13.90 41.86 1.45
CA ALA A 102 14.42 41.44 0.16
C ALA A 102 14.36 42.57 -0.90
N SER A 103 15.08 42.39 -2.01
CA SER A 103 15.03 43.26 -3.18
C SER A 103 15.08 42.44 -4.49
N GLY A 104 14.72 43.07 -5.63
CA GLY A 104 14.70 42.41 -6.93
C GLY A 104 13.82 41.18 -6.97
N GLU A 105 14.22 40.17 -7.72
CA GLU A 105 13.45 38.93 -7.91
C GLU A 105 13.08 38.21 -6.60
N ALA A 106 13.93 38.28 -5.58
CA ALA A 106 13.63 37.67 -4.28
C ALA A 106 12.42 38.33 -3.62
N LYS A 107 12.29 39.66 -3.72
CA LYS A 107 11.13 40.40 -3.21
C LYS A 107 9.86 40.00 -3.95
N GLU A 108 9.93 39.91 -5.28
CA GLU A 108 8.77 39.50 -6.11
C GLU A 108 8.30 38.08 -5.78
N ARG A 109 9.23 37.14 -5.56
CA ARG A 109 8.89 35.77 -5.13
C ARG A 109 8.22 35.74 -3.79
N TYR A 110 8.72 36.45 -2.76
CA TYR A 110 8.08 36.50 -1.46
C TYR A 110 6.73 37.19 -1.52
N HIS A 111 6.57 38.21 -2.36
CA HIS A 111 5.28 38.85 -2.59
C HIS A 111 4.26 37.85 -3.16
N LEU A 112 4.63 37.11 -4.21
CA LEU A 112 3.79 36.08 -4.80
C LEU A 112 3.41 35.00 -3.77
N MET A 113 4.38 34.49 -3.00
CA MET A 113 4.15 33.49 -1.95
C MET A 113 3.16 34.00 -0.91
N LYS A 114 3.35 35.22 -0.42
CA LYS A 114 2.45 35.84 0.57
C LYS A 114 1.02 35.94 0.04
N ASP A 115 0.84 36.47 -1.16
CA ASP A 115 -0.48 36.69 -1.73
C ASP A 115 -1.20 35.36 -2.03
N THR A 116 -0.47 34.37 -2.53
CA THR A 116 -0.98 33.02 -2.73
C THR A 116 -1.44 32.39 -1.41
N LEU A 117 -0.61 32.47 -0.36
CA LEU A 117 -0.92 31.89 0.95
C LEU A 117 -2.05 32.59 1.71
N LYS A 118 -2.29 33.88 1.41
CA LYS A 118 -3.47 34.61 1.92
C LYS A 118 -4.77 34.15 1.26
N LYS A 119 -4.70 33.53 0.07
CA LYS A 119 -5.84 33.03 -0.67
C LYS A 119 -6.05 31.53 -0.46
N VAL A 120 -5.06 30.71 -0.78
CA VAL A 120 -5.17 29.26 -0.66
C VAL A 120 -4.49 28.79 0.62
N PRO A 121 -5.02 27.77 1.33
CA PRO A 121 -6.11 26.86 0.97
C PRO A 121 -7.51 27.31 1.40
N ARG A 122 -7.70 28.52 1.91
CA ARG A 122 -8.99 29.03 2.41
C ARG A 122 -10.01 29.11 1.28
N HIS A 123 -9.60 29.63 0.13
CA HIS A 123 -10.40 29.73 -1.09
C HIS A 123 -9.86 28.77 -2.15
N GLY A 124 -10.67 28.49 -3.18
CA GLY A 124 -10.26 27.69 -4.32
C GLY A 124 -9.10 28.30 -5.12
N ALA A 125 -8.31 27.44 -5.75
CA ALA A 125 -7.23 27.85 -6.62
C ALA A 125 -7.75 28.35 -7.99
N ASP A 126 -7.10 29.36 -8.54
CA ASP A 126 -7.41 29.91 -9.87
C ASP A 126 -6.43 29.46 -10.95
N ASP A 127 -5.23 29.05 -10.58
CA ASP A 127 -4.22 28.57 -11.51
C ASP A 127 -3.41 27.39 -10.93
N LEU A 128 -2.50 26.84 -11.74
CA LEU A 128 -1.71 25.68 -11.37
C LEU A 128 -0.73 25.97 -10.23
N PHE A 129 -0.19 27.18 -10.12
CA PHE A 129 0.72 27.54 -9.04
C PHE A 129 0.00 27.52 -7.69
N GLU A 130 -1.18 28.14 -7.61
CA GLU A 130 -2.05 28.14 -6.43
C GLU A 130 -2.50 26.73 -6.07
N ALA A 131 -2.87 25.91 -7.07
CA ALA A 131 -3.30 24.51 -6.84
C ALA A 131 -2.18 23.66 -6.26
N ILE A 132 -0.96 23.76 -6.78
CA ILE A 132 0.22 23.05 -6.23
C ILE A 132 0.54 23.54 -4.81
N GLN A 133 0.52 24.85 -4.57
CA GLN A 133 0.76 25.42 -3.25
C GLN A 133 -0.28 24.94 -2.22
N SER A 134 -1.55 24.95 -2.61
CA SER A 134 -2.65 24.44 -1.76
C SER A 134 -2.46 22.94 -1.47
N PHE A 135 -2.16 22.14 -2.50
CA PHE A 135 -1.90 20.71 -2.36
C PHE A 135 -0.76 20.42 -1.36
N ILE A 136 0.35 21.14 -1.44
CA ILE A 136 1.50 20.96 -0.55
C ILE A 136 1.08 21.19 0.92
N LEU A 137 0.30 22.23 1.21
CA LEU A 137 -0.17 22.53 2.56
C LEU A 137 -1.16 21.47 3.08
N ILE A 138 -2.08 21.02 2.22
CA ILE A 138 -3.03 19.94 2.52
C ILE A 138 -2.26 18.67 2.85
N TRP A 139 -1.29 18.29 2.01
CA TRP A 139 -0.49 17.08 2.19
C TRP A 139 0.34 17.14 3.49
N GLN A 140 0.97 18.27 3.78
CA GLN A 140 1.72 18.46 5.02
C GLN A 140 0.83 18.33 6.26
N THR A 141 -0.35 18.95 6.26
CA THR A 141 -1.30 18.89 7.38
C THR A 141 -1.78 17.47 7.59
N MET A 142 -2.10 16.76 6.53
CA MET A 142 -2.47 15.35 6.57
C MET A 142 -1.35 14.48 7.17
N CYS A 143 -0.10 14.70 6.76
CA CYS A 143 1.05 13.98 7.31
C CYS A 143 1.26 14.28 8.80
N LEU A 144 1.09 15.52 9.24
CA LEU A 144 1.18 15.90 10.66
C LEU A 144 0.13 15.22 11.52
N GLU A 145 -1.09 15.04 11.00
CA GLU A 145 -2.15 14.31 11.69
C GLU A 145 -1.83 12.82 11.83
N GLN A 146 -1.07 12.24 10.89
CA GLN A 146 -0.81 10.80 10.77
C GLN A 146 0.46 10.33 11.50
N THR A 147 1.03 11.12 12.39
CA THR A 147 2.23 10.69 13.13
C THR A 147 2.00 9.38 13.89
N PRO A 148 3.01 8.49 14.03
CA PRO A 148 4.42 8.73 13.71
C PRO A 148 4.86 8.38 12.29
N ASN A 149 4.01 7.75 11.47
CA ASN A 149 4.45 7.18 10.19
C ASN A 149 3.48 7.48 9.04
N PRO A 150 3.51 8.70 8.46
CA PRO A 150 2.59 9.14 7.43
C PRO A 150 3.03 8.78 5.99
N PHE A 151 3.78 7.71 5.76
CA PHE A 151 4.24 7.39 4.41
C PHE A 151 3.15 6.79 3.52
N ALA A 152 3.37 6.83 2.19
CA ALA A 152 2.48 6.28 1.17
C ALA A 152 1.09 6.93 1.09
N PHE A 153 1.00 8.24 1.42
CA PHE A 153 -0.15 9.05 1.02
C PHE A 153 0.03 9.49 -0.41
N SER A 154 -0.71 8.86 -1.32
CA SER A 154 -0.57 9.07 -2.76
C SER A 154 -1.26 10.34 -3.24
N VAL A 155 -0.69 10.95 -4.27
CA VAL A 155 -1.26 12.15 -4.91
C VAL A 155 -2.57 11.82 -5.64
N GLY A 156 -2.68 10.61 -6.16
CA GLY A 156 -3.83 10.18 -6.94
C GLY A 156 -3.66 10.44 -8.44
N ASN A 157 -4.77 10.61 -9.12
CA ASN A 157 -4.85 10.87 -10.58
C ASN A 157 -4.39 12.31 -10.89
N ALA A 158 -3.08 12.56 -10.80
CA ALA A 158 -2.50 13.90 -10.75
C ALA A 158 -2.79 14.74 -11.99
N ASP A 159 -2.77 14.15 -13.17
CA ASP A 159 -3.07 14.87 -14.40
C ASP A 159 -4.53 15.38 -14.40
N ARG A 160 -5.48 14.62 -13.91
CA ARG A 160 -6.89 15.03 -13.78
C ARG A 160 -7.13 15.99 -12.62
N ILE A 161 -6.33 15.88 -11.55
CA ILE A 161 -6.39 16.80 -10.41
C ILE A 161 -5.93 18.21 -10.83
N PHE A 162 -4.85 18.31 -11.59
CA PHE A 162 -4.20 19.60 -11.90
C PHE A 162 -4.57 20.20 -13.27
N GLU A 163 -5.07 19.41 -14.24
CA GLU A 163 -5.44 19.91 -15.56
C GLU A 163 -6.45 21.07 -15.54
N PRO A 164 -7.51 21.07 -14.68
CA PRO A 164 -8.44 22.20 -14.66
C PRO A 164 -7.76 23.56 -14.41
N TYR A 165 -6.73 23.59 -13.58
CA TYR A 165 -5.98 24.79 -13.22
C TYR A 165 -4.97 25.23 -14.29
N ARG A 166 -4.33 24.26 -14.96
CA ARG A 166 -3.48 24.53 -16.13
C ARG A 166 -4.31 25.08 -17.28
N ALA A 167 -5.44 24.43 -17.58
CA ALA A 167 -6.31 24.79 -18.69
C ALA A 167 -6.96 26.16 -18.51
N LYS A 168 -7.40 26.51 -17.29
CA LYS A 168 -8.04 27.79 -16.94
C LYS A 168 -7.19 29.01 -17.35
N THR A 169 -5.86 28.90 -17.21
CA THR A 169 -4.91 29.95 -17.58
C THR A 169 -4.24 29.72 -18.94
N ASN A 170 -4.62 28.65 -19.63
CA ASN A 170 -3.96 28.21 -20.88
C ASN A 170 -2.44 28.12 -20.75
N MET A 171 -1.96 27.63 -19.60
CA MET A 171 -0.53 27.50 -19.29
C MET A 171 0.14 26.53 -20.25
N SER A 172 1.31 26.89 -20.77
CA SER A 172 2.05 26.01 -21.67
C SER A 172 2.58 24.76 -20.96
N ARG A 173 2.86 23.70 -21.72
CA ARG A 173 3.42 22.45 -21.21
C ARG A 173 4.75 22.66 -20.48
N GLU A 174 5.62 23.53 -21.01
CA GLU A 174 6.95 23.80 -20.44
C GLU A 174 6.83 24.52 -19.09
N VAL A 175 5.93 25.50 -18.97
CA VAL A 175 5.71 26.22 -17.70
C VAL A 175 5.08 25.29 -16.68
N ALA A 176 4.09 24.50 -17.07
CA ALA A 176 3.48 23.51 -16.19
C ALA A 176 4.53 22.47 -15.70
N ALA A 177 5.36 21.94 -16.60
CA ALA A 177 6.45 21.03 -16.24
C ALA A 177 7.43 21.66 -15.24
N SER A 178 7.75 22.96 -15.41
CA SER A 178 8.61 23.68 -14.47
C SER A 178 7.99 23.74 -13.06
N LEU A 179 6.69 23.99 -12.94
CA LEU A 179 5.99 23.97 -11.65
C LEU A 179 5.96 22.56 -11.03
N PHE A 180 5.71 21.53 -11.83
CA PHE A 180 5.77 20.14 -11.34
C PHE A 180 7.16 19.72 -10.87
N LYS A 181 8.23 20.24 -11.44
CA LYS A 181 9.60 20.03 -10.92
C LYS A 181 9.73 20.50 -9.46
N HIS A 182 9.12 21.63 -9.09
CA HIS A 182 9.07 22.08 -7.70
C HIS A 182 8.31 21.11 -6.80
N LEU A 183 7.19 20.57 -7.26
CA LEU A 183 6.44 19.54 -6.53
C LEU A 183 7.30 18.29 -6.31
N LEU A 184 8.03 17.83 -7.34
CA LEU A 184 8.93 16.68 -7.21
C LEU A 184 10.06 16.95 -6.21
N VAL A 185 10.66 18.16 -6.25
CA VAL A 185 11.69 18.57 -5.27
C VAL A 185 11.13 18.52 -3.85
N PHE A 186 9.92 19.03 -3.63
CA PHE A 186 9.28 18.99 -2.31
C PHE A 186 9.26 17.59 -1.73
N PHE A 187 8.80 16.58 -2.49
CA PHE A 187 8.76 15.18 -2.02
C PHE A 187 10.16 14.57 -1.80
N ASN A 188 11.22 15.12 -2.40
CA ASN A 188 12.57 14.57 -2.26
C ASN A 188 13.45 15.30 -1.22
N VAL A 189 13.04 16.48 -0.74
CA VAL A 189 13.74 17.22 0.33
C VAL A 189 13.05 17.09 1.68
N ALA A 190 11.80 16.65 1.71
CA ALA A 190 11.08 16.32 2.95
C ALA A 190 11.77 15.16 3.69
N ASP A 191 11.48 15.03 4.98
CA ASP A 191 11.95 13.89 5.75
C ASP A 191 11.52 12.58 5.07
N ARG A 192 12.47 11.66 4.89
CA ARG A 192 12.23 10.40 4.18
C ARG A 192 11.14 9.55 4.83
N SER A 193 10.96 9.63 6.14
CA SER A 193 9.87 8.95 6.83
C SER A 193 8.48 9.44 6.39
N TRP A 194 8.39 10.65 5.85
CA TRP A 194 7.14 11.25 5.36
C TRP A 194 6.96 11.12 3.86
N ALA A 195 8.05 11.12 3.09
CA ALA A 195 8.04 11.19 1.63
C ALA A 195 8.31 9.84 0.93
N ILE A 196 8.28 8.72 1.66
CA ILE A 196 8.52 7.39 1.07
C ILE A 196 7.22 6.82 0.51
N SER A 197 7.32 6.22 -0.67
CA SER A 197 6.26 5.43 -1.34
C SER A 197 4.99 6.21 -1.67
N GLN A 198 5.05 7.54 -1.77
CA GLN A 198 3.96 8.29 -2.41
C GLN A 198 3.88 7.89 -3.87
N ASN A 199 2.65 7.75 -4.37
CA ASN A 199 2.41 7.45 -5.77
C ASN A 199 1.69 8.63 -6.45
N LEU A 200 2.02 8.86 -7.69
CA LEU A 200 1.37 9.80 -8.58
C LEU A 200 1.03 9.06 -9.86
N ILE A 201 -0.21 9.04 -10.26
CA ILE A 201 -0.64 8.31 -11.45
C ILE A 201 -1.23 9.25 -12.51
N ILE A 202 -1.01 8.91 -13.78
CA ILE A 202 -1.52 9.64 -14.94
C ILE A 202 -2.16 8.71 -15.95
N GLY A 203 -2.92 9.27 -16.89
CA GLY A 203 -3.54 8.56 -18.00
C GLY A 203 -4.75 7.72 -17.59
N GLY A 204 -5.00 6.66 -18.32
CA GLY A 204 -6.12 5.74 -18.10
C GLY A 204 -7.34 6.06 -18.96
N LYS A 205 -8.43 5.36 -18.68
CA LYS A 205 -9.70 5.51 -19.41
C LYS A 205 -10.86 5.93 -18.51
N SER A 206 -11.88 6.55 -19.11
CA SER A 206 -13.17 6.77 -18.47
C SER A 206 -13.94 5.45 -18.33
N ASN A 207 -15.04 5.49 -17.59
CA ASN A 207 -15.96 4.34 -17.49
C ASN A 207 -16.53 3.94 -18.85
N GLU A 208 -16.65 4.88 -19.78
CA GLU A 208 -17.14 4.68 -21.16
C GLU A 208 -16.01 4.20 -22.11
N GLY A 209 -14.75 4.14 -21.63
CA GLY A 209 -13.60 3.67 -22.39
C GLY A 209 -12.87 4.74 -23.20
N GLU A 210 -13.17 6.01 -22.96
CA GLU A 210 -12.46 7.15 -23.57
C GLU A 210 -11.10 7.36 -22.88
N ASP A 211 -10.08 7.75 -23.64
CA ASP A 211 -8.78 8.08 -23.09
C ASP A 211 -8.81 9.36 -22.25
N LEU A 212 -8.21 9.33 -21.08
CA LEU A 212 -8.13 10.45 -20.12
C LEU A 212 -6.77 11.17 -20.13
N THR A 213 -5.85 10.75 -20.99
CA THR A 213 -4.56 11.45 -21.15
C THR A 213 -4.82 12.89 -21.60
N ASN A 214 -4.15 13.84 -20.97
CA ASN A 214 -4.36 15.26 -21.19
C ASN A 214 -3.02 16.03 -21.19
N PRO A 215 -2.99 17.34 -21.53
CA PRO A 215 -1.73 18.11 -21.57
C PRO A 215 -0.92 18.08 -20.27
N THR A 216 -1.58 18.00 -19.11
CA THR A 216 -0.90 17.86 -17.81
C THR A 216 -0.20 16.51 -17.67
N SER A 217 -0.71 15.43 -18.27
CA SER A 217 -0.02 14.13 -18.28
C SER A 217 1.37 14.25 -18.91
N TYR A 218 1.47 14.94 -20.04
CA TYR A 218 2.76 15.15 -20.72
C TYR A 218 3.69 16.12 -19.98
N ALA A 219 3.15 17.16 -19.34
CA ALA A 219 3.94 18.08 -18.52
C ALA A 219 4.55 17.37 -17.30
N LEU A 220 3.81 16.47 -16.68
CA LEU A 220 4.31 15.62 -15.59
C LEU A 220 5.40 14.67 -16.07
N LEU A 221 5.22 14.02 -17.24
CA LEU A 221 6.26 13.15 -17.82
C LEU A 221 7.55 13.93 -18.11
N ASP A 222 7.46 15.14 -18.65
CA ASP A 222 8.64 16.00 -18.88
C ASP A 222 9.34 16.34 -17.56
N ALA A 223 8.59 16.71 -16.52
CA ALA A 223 9.14 17.00 -15.20
C ALA A 223 9.88 15.79 -14.61
N TYR A 224 9.27 14.60 -14.66
CA TYR A 224 9.91 13.38 -14.18
C TYR A 224 11.15 13.00 -14.99
N TYR A 225 11.09 13.09 -16.30
CA TYR A 225 12.22 12.78 -17.18
C TYR A 225 13.42 13.68 -16.89
N ASP A 226 13.19 14.99 -16.78
CA ASP A 226 14.24 15.97 -16.53
C ASP A 226 14.86 15.84 -15.13
N MET A 227 14.03 15.52 -14.13
CA MET A 227 14.48 15.46 -12.74
C MET A 227 15.04 14.10 -12.34
N ASN A 228 14.55 13.02 -12.92
CA ASN A 228 14.90 11.63 -12.59
C ASN A 228 14.99 11.37 -11.07
N LEU A 229 13.99 11.86 -10.32
CA LEU A 229 13.90 11.73 -8.87
C LEU A 229 13.07 10.52 -8.49
N PRO A 230 13.39 9.83 -7.37
CA PRO A 230 12.72 8.59 -6.98
C PRO A 230 11.33 8.78 -6.38
N GLN A 231 10.95 10.00 -5.97
CA GLN A 231 9.67 10.28 -5.30
C GLN A 231 8.96 11.50 -5.90
N PRO A 232 7.62 11.47 -5.95
CA PRO A 232 6.72 10.31 -5.82
C PRO A 232 7.02 9.24 -6.87
N ILE A 233 6.59 7.99 -6.62
CA ILE A 233 6.64 6.96 -7.66
C ILE A 233 5.69 7.36 -8.79
N LEU A 234 6.19 7.44 -10.01
CA LEU A 234 5.34 7.68 -11.19
C LEU A 234 4.69 6.38 -11.63
N SER A 235 3.37 6.39 -11.76
CA SER A 235 2.58 5.32 -12.35
C SER A 235 1.81 5.82 -13.56
N VAL A 236 1.58 4.95 -14.54
CA VAL A 236 0.86 5.26 -15.77
C VAL A 236 -0.19 4.19 -16.02
N LYS A 237 -1.43 4.61 -16.21
CA LYS A 237 -2.53 3.74 -16.63
C LYS A 237 -2.54 3.64 -18.15
N LEU A 238 -2.58 2.42 -18.62
CA LEU A 238 -2.66 2.10 -20.04
C LEU A 238 -3.97 1.33 -20.33
N HIS A 239 -4.44 1.43 -21.54
CA HIS A 239 -5.60 0.67 -22.06
C HIS A 239 -5.49 0.53 -23.59
N LYS A 240 -6.36 -0.26 -24.18
CA LYS A 240 -6.32 -0.58 -25.62
C LYS A 240 -6.35 0.65 -26.55
N ASN A 241 -6.93 1.77 -26.09
CA ASN A 241 -7.04 3.01 -26.85
C ASN A 241 -6.02 4.07 -26.40
N THR A 242 -5.01 3.72 -25.60
CA THR A 242 -3.96 4.65 -25.19
C THR A 242 -3.29 5.30 -26.39
N PRO A 243 -3.13 6.65 -26.42
CA PRO A 243 -2.52 7.35 -27.54
C PRO A 243 -1.08 6.91 -27.80
N LYS A 244 -0.72 6.80 -29.09
CA LYS A 244 0.65 6.45 -29.50
C LYS A 244 1.68 7.43 -28.94
N GLU A 245 1.34 8.71 -28.86
CA GLU A 245 2.19 9.76 -28.30
C GLU A 245 2.57 9.49 -26.83
N LEU A 246 1.66 8.89 -26.04
CA LEU A 246 1.98 8.51 -24.66
C LEU A 246 3.03 7.40 -24.64
N TYR A 247 2.91 6.36 -25.47
CA TYR A 247 3.93 5.31 -25.59
C TYR A 247 5.29 5.86 -26.05
N GLU A 248 5.30 6.79 -27.02
CA GLU A 248 6.53 7.45 -27.47
C GLU A 248 7.19 8.25 -26.34
N SER A 249 6.37 8.94 -25.52
CA SER A 249 6.85 9.68 -24.35
C SER A 249 7.39 8.75 -23.26
N LEU A 250 6.76 7.62 -23.02
CA LEU A 250 7.21 6.60 -22.05
C LEU A 250 8.51 5.92 -22.51
N GLY A 251 8.73 5.76 -23.80
CA GLY A 251 9.94 5.15 -24.35
C GLY A 251 11.23 5.79 -23.87
N ARG A 252 11.23 7.09 -23.54
CA ARG A 252 12.39 7.81 -23.01
C ARG A 252 12.88 7.23 -21.67
N PHE A 253 11.96 6.81 -20.81
CA PHE A 253 12.28 6.33 -19.47
C PHE A 253 12.98 4.96 -19.49
N PHE A 254 12.60 4.06 -20.39
CA PHE A 254 13.16 2.70 -20.45
C PHE A 254 14.64 2.67 -20.82
N PHE A 255 15.16 3.72 -21.42
CA PHE A 255 16.57 3.81 -21.81
C PHE A 255 17.37 4.79 -20.95
N THR A 256 16.78 5.33 -19.89
CA THR A 256 17.46 6.27 -18.98
C THR A 256 18.12 5.50 -17.84
N PRO A 257 19.47 5.55 -17.72
CA PRO A 257 20.17 4.86 -16.63
C PRO A 257 19.70 5.34 -15.25
N GLY A 258 19.46 4.39 -14.34
CA GLY A 258 19.04 4.69 -12.97
C GLY A 258 17.58 5.15 -12.85
N CYS A 259 16.81 5.13 -13.92
CA CYS A 259 15.38 5.41 -13.87
C CYS A 259 14.62 4.25 -13.22
N LEU A 260 13.89 4.56 -12.15
CA LEU A 260 13.10 3.57 -11.38
C LEU A 260 11.61 3.57 -11.74
N THR A 261 11.18 4.53 -12.56
CA THR A 261 9.78 4.76 -12.95
C THR A 261 9.67 4.90 -14.46
N PRO A 262 8.47 4.76 -15.06
CA PRO A 262 7.17 4.56 -14.43
C PRO A 262 6.83 3.10 -14.16
N SER A 263 5.90 2.87 -13.21
CA SER A 263 5.13 1.62 -13.09
C SER A 263 3.95 1.66 -14.05
N LEU A 264 3.58 0.53 -14.65
CA LEU A 264 2.51 0.46 -15.65
C LEU A 264 1.31 -0.34 -15.13
N PHE A 265 0.12 0.21 -15.27
CA PHE A 265 -1.15 -0.42 -14.90
C PHE A 265 -2.06 -0.54 -16.12
N ASN A 266 -2.75 -1.68 -16.24
CA ASN A 266 -3.65 -1.92 -17.37
C ASN A 266 -5.11 -1.84 -16.93
N ASP A 267 -5.79 -0.76 -17.33
CA ASP A 267 -7.19 -0.54 -16.98
C ASP A 267 -8.13 -1.59 -17.56
N ASP A 268 -7.81 -2.17 -18.72
CA ASP A 268 -8.65 -3.21 -19.33
C ASP A 268 -8.62 -4.52 -18.50
N SER A 269 -7.59 -4.72 -17.70
CA SER A 269 -7.50 -5.85 -16.76
C SER A 269 -8.02 -5.48 -15.37
N LEU A 270 -7.73 -4.26 -14.88
CA LEU A 270 -8.05 -3.86 -13.52
C LEU A 270 -9.53 -3.53 -13.31
N PHE A 271 -10.21 -2.89 -14.27
CA PHE A 271 -11.62 -2.55 -14.12
C PHE A 271 -12.48 -3.78 -13.83
N PRO A 272 -12.41 -4.88 -14.61
CA PRO A 272 -13.18 -6.09 -14.29
C PRO A 272 -12.85 -6.71 -12.93
N ILE A 273 -11.58 -6.62 -12.49
CA ILE A 273 -11.15 -7.13 -11.18
C ILE A 273 -11.77 -6.30 -10.06
N LEU A 274 -11.70 -4.97 -10.16
CA LEU A 274 -12.27 -4.07 -9.16
C LEU A 274 -13.80 -4.21 -9.08
N GLU A 275 -14.51 -4.34 -10.22
CA GLU A 275 -15.94 -4.64 -10.23
C GLU A 275 -16.27 -5.98 -9.55
N ALA A 276 -15.48 -7.03 -9.83
CA ALA A 276 -15.63 -8.32 -9.19
C ALA A 276 -15.41 -8.26 -7.67
N HIS A 277 -14.63 -7.29 -7.21
CA HIS A 277 -14.39 -6.99 -5.78
C HIS A 277 -15.44 -6.05 -5.18
N GLY A 278 -16.47 -5.67 -5.94
CA GLY A 278 -17.59 -4.89 -5.45
C GLY A 278 -17.42 -3.37 -5.57
N VAL A 279 -16.49 -2.91 -6.38
CA VAL A 279 -16.39 -1.49 -6.74
C VAL A 279 -17.46 -1.15 -7.76
N ASP A 280 -18.24 -0.10 -7.51
CA ASP A 280 -19.27 0.36 -8.41
C ASP A 280 -18.66 0.87 -9.74
N HIS A 281 -19.32 0.57 -10.85
CA HIS A 281 -18.84 0.95 -12.19
C HIS A 281 -18.54 2.45 -12.32
N GLU A 282 -19.33 3.29 -11.68
CA GLU A 282 -19.16 4.76 -11.70
C GLU A 282 -17.85 5.24 -11.07
N ASP A 283 -17.25 4.45 -10.18
CA ASP A 283 -16.05 4.80 -9.43
C ASP A 283 -14.75 4.27 -10.08
N LEU A 284 -14.84 3.35 -11.03
CA LEU A 284 -13.67 2.67 -11.60
C LEU A 284 -12.64 3.63 -12.20
N GLN A 285 -13.09 4.65 -12.93
CA GLN A 285 -12.17 5.62 -13.52
C GLN A 285 -11.33 6.37 -12.47
N ASP A 286 -11.83 6.48 -11.23
CA ASP A 286 -11.15 7.17 -10.12
C ASP A 286 -10.22 6.25 -9.32
N TYR A 287 -10.02 4.97 -9.72
CA TYR A 287 -8.98 4.21 -9.08
C TYR A 287 -7.62 4.88 -9.29
N SER A 288 -6.80 4.78 -8.28
CA SER A 288 -5.40 5.20 -8.31
C SER A 288 -4.59 4.18 -7.51
N VAL A 289 -3.30 4.44 -7.31
CA VAL A 289 -2.42 3.52 -6.60
C VAL A 289 -1.97 4.12 -5.28
N ALA A 290 -2.24 3.42 -4.19
CA ALA A 290 -1.66 3.71 -2.90
C ALA A 290 -0.33 2.97 -2.77
N GLY A 291 0.68 3.65 -2.20
CA GLY A 291 1.99 3.03 -2.04
C GLY A 291 2.60 2.60 -3.37
N CYS A 292 3.02 1.35 -3.46
CA CYS A 292 3.75 0.84 -4.61
C CYS A 292 2.85 0.37 -5.75
N GLN A 293 1.74 -0.34 -5.42
CA GLN A 293 0.91 -1.01 -6.43
C GLN A 293 -0.51 -1.35 -5.96
N GLU A 294 -0.98 -0.80 -4.86
CA GLU A 294 -2.29 -1.12 -4.28
C GLU A 294 -3.39 -0.26 -4.91
N PRO A 295 -4.24 -0.82 -5.81
CA PRO A 295 -5.30 -0.05 -6.44
C PRO A 295 -6.45 0.23 -5.46
N LEU A 296 -6.73 1.50 -5.21
CA LEU A 296 -7.82 1.99 -4.37
C LEU A 296 -8.61 3.09 -5.08
N ILE A 297 -9.85 3.30 -4.69
CA ILE A 297 -10.69 4.37 -5.23
C ILE A 297 -10.40 5.68 -4.46
N MET A 298 -9.92 6.68 -5.16
CA MET A 298 -9.52 7.97 -4.61
C MET A 298 -10.66 8.63 -3.80
N GLY A 299 -10.38 8.94 -2.53
CA GLY A 299 -11.33 9.58 -1.61
C GLY A 299 -12.46 8.71 -1.10
N LYS A 300 -12.55 7.45 -1.53
CA LYS A 300 -13.69 6.57 -1.22
C LYS A 300 -13.30 5.25 -0.57
N ASP A 301 -12.03 4.90 -0.56
CA ASP A 301 -11.58 3.58 -0.17
C ASP A 301 -10.53 3.63 0.96
N ASN A 302 -10.89 3.04 2.09
CA ASN A 302 -9.95 2.70 3.16
C ASN A 302 -9.63 1.21 3.08
N GLY A 303 -8.80 0.85 2.10
CA GLY A 303 -8.44 -0.55 1.84
C GLY A 303 -7.54 -1.16 2.90
N ASN A 304 -6.90 -0.34 3.76
CA ASN A 304 -5.96 -0.80 4.79
C ASN A 304 -4.99 -1.88 4.26
N THR A 305 -4.41 -1.63 3.10
CA THR A 305 -3.76 -2.63 2.23
C THR A 305 -2.55 -3.30 2.88
N THR A 306 -1.89 -2.64 3.82
CA THR A 306 -0.71 -3.17 4.54
C THR A 306 -1.04 -3.72 5.93
N ASN A 307 -2.30 -4.02 6.20
CA ASN A 307 -2.76 -4.39 7.55
C ASN A 307 -2.08 -5.63 8.13
N SER A 308 -1.75 -6.62 7.29
CA SER A 308 -1.18 -7.88 7.73
C SER A 308 -0.31 -8.56 6.69
N TRP A 309 0.47 -9.56 7.11
CA TRP A 309 1.32 -10.38 6.23
C TRP A 309 1.32 -11.84 6.59
N LEU A 310 1.51 -12.71 5.58
CA LEU A 310 1.76 -14.14 5.70
C LEU A 310 3.11 -14.51 5.07
N ASN A 311 3.90 -15.30 5.79
CA ASN A 311 5.14 -15.89 5.31
C ASN A 311 4.89 -17.36 4.91
N LEU A 312 4.55 -17.59 3.64
CA LEU A 312 4.27 -18.93 3.12
C LEU A 312 5.48 -19.86 3.22
N GLY A 313 6.69 -19.31 3.03
CA GLY A 313 7.93 -20.08 3.17
C GLY A 313 8.10 -20.66 4.58
N LYS A 314 7.80 -19.85 5.61
CA LYS A 314 7.82 -20.34 6.99
C LYS A 314 6.73 -21.37 7.27
N ILE A 315 5.52 -21.15 6.78
CA ILE A 315 4.43 -22.11 6.96
C ILE A 315 4.78 -23.46 6.32
N LEU A 316 5.38 -23.46 5.11
CA LEU A 316 5.86 -24.68 4.47
C LEU A 316 6.96 -25.37 5.30
N GLU A 317 7.96 -24.60 5.78
CA GLU A 317 8.99 -25.12 6.67
C GLU A 317 8.39 -25.85 7.88
N LEU A 318 7.44 -25.20 8.57
CA LEU A 318 6.77 -25.77 9.75
C LEU A 318 5.99 -27.04 9.42
N CYS A 319 5.35 -27.12 8.25
CA CYS A 319 4.67 -28.34 7.81
C CYS A 319 5.65 -29.53 7.63
N ILE A 320 6.86 -29.28 7.16
CA ILE A 320 7.87 -30.32 6.90
C ILE A 320 8.63 -30.65 8.18
N SER A 321 8.93 -29.67 9.04
CA SER A 321 9.72 -29.83 10.25
C SER A 321 8.94 -30.40 11.46
N GLY A 322 7.64 -30.67 11.30
CA GLY A 322 6.77 -31.12 12.40
C GLY A 322 6.45 -29.99 13.38
N GLY A 323 6.27 -28.79 12.88
CA GLY A 323 5.84 -27.61 13.62
C GLY A 323 6.93 -26.90 14.41
N VAL A 324 8.18 -27.28 14.26
CA VAL A 324 9.32 -26.67 14.97
C VAL A 324 10.11 -25.78 14.00
N SER A 325 10.26 -24.50 14.35
CA SER A 325 11.10 -23.57 13.59
C SER A 325 12.56 -24.02 13.60
N THR A 326 13.16 -24.20 12.44
CA THR A 326 14.58 -24.54 12.31
C THR A 326 15.49 -23.34 12.62
N ILE A 327 14.94 -22.13 12.68
CA ILE A 327 15.67 -20.89 13.00
C ILE A 327 15.76 -20.64 14.51
N THR A 328 14.63 -20.79 15.22
CA THR A 328 14.52 -20.43 16.64
C THR A 328 14.40 -21.63 17.56
N GLY A 329 14.09 -22.82 17.03
CA GLY A 329 13.79 -24.02 17.82
C GLY A 329 12.43 -23.98 18.52
N LYS A 330 11.63 -22.93 18.34
CA LYS A 330 10.30 -22.82 18.93
C LYS A 330 9.30 -23.74 18.23
N LYS A 331 8.39 -24.32 18.97
CA LYS A 331 7.23 -25.01 18.41
C LYS A 331 6.17 -23.97 18.07
N LEU A 332 5.98 -23.71 16.77
CA LEU A 332 5.05 -22.72 16.25
C LEU A 332 3.88 -23.36 15.46
N GLY A 333 4.02 -24.58 15.00
CA GLY A 333 3.04 -25.27 14.18
C GLY A 333 2.65 -26.65 14.71
N LYS A 334 1.88 -27.39 13.90
CA LYS A 334 1.41 -28.75 14.21
C LYS A 334 2.51 -29.78 14.01
N THR A 335 2.51 -30.81 14.86
CA THR A 335 3.32 -32.02 14.66
C THR A 335 2.83 -32.84 13.47
N ASP A 336 3.64 -33.80 13.03
CA ASP A 336 3.25 -34.72 11.96
C ASP A 336 1.97 -35.50 12.33
N GLU A 337 1.84 -35.93 13.59
CA GLU A 337 0.63 -36.62 14.11
C GLU A 337 -0.61 -35.73 14.11
N GLU A 338 -0.46 -34.47 14.54
CA GLU A 338 -1.55 -33.48 14.51
C GLU A 338 -2.00 -33.17 13.07
N ASN A 339 -1.10 -33.33 12.10
CA ASN A 339 -1.37 -33.25 10.65
C ASN A 339 -1.89 -34.59 10.06
N GLY A 340 -2.02 -35.64 10.89
CA GLY A 340 -2.54 -36.94 10.50
C GLY A 340 -1.52 -37.82 9.77
N CYS A 341 -0.21 -37.61 9.98
CA CYS A 341 0.87 -38.34 9.32
C CYS A 341 1.71 -39.12 10.34
N LYS A 342 2.17 -40.33 9.96
CA LYS A 342 2.96 -41.21 10.82
C LYS A 342 4.47 -41.11 10.58
N ASN A 343 4.87 -40.60 9.43
CA ASN A 343 6.27 -40.50 8.99
C ASN A 343 6.44 -39.38 7.95
N LYS A 344 7.68 -39.05 7.61
CA LYS A 344 7.99 -37.97 6.67
C LYS A 344 7.54 -38.26 5.24
N LEU A 345 7.53 -39.51 4.82
CA LEU A 345 6.97 -39.87 3.53
C LEU A 345 5.48 -39.50 3.41
N GLU A 346 4.68 -39.80 4.43
CA GLU A 346 3.27 -39.42 4.48
C GLU A 346 3.09 -37.88 4.53
N VAL A 347 3.96 -37.17 5.24
CA VAL A 347 3.97 -35.69 5.25
C VAL A 347 4.19 -35.14 3.84
N LEU A 348 5.23 -35.60 3.14
CA LEU A 348 5.53 -35.12 1.79
C LEU A 348 4.43 -35.50 0.78
N GLN A 349 3.87 -36.72 0.88
CA GLN A 349 2.76 -37.16 0.03
C GLN A 349 1.48 -36.32 0.22
N ASN A 350 1.28 -35.73 1.41
CA ASN A 350 0.12 -34.93 1.76
C ASN A 350 0.46 -33.43 1.89
N ILE A 351 1.62 -33.00 1.43
CA ILE A 351 2.15 -31.66 1.76
C ILE A 351 1.22 -30.52 1.37
N ARG A 352 0.55 -30.57 0.21
CA ARG A 352 -0.39 -29.54 -0.23
C ARG A 352 -1.58 -29.42 0.72
N ARG A 353 -2.19 -30.58 1.09
CA ARG A 353 -3.31 -30.60 2.06
C ARG A 353 -2.89 -30.01 3.39
N ILE A 354 -1.76 -30.45 3.92
CA ILE A 354 -1.23 -30.00 5.21
C ILE A 354 -0.94 -28.50 5.12
N PHE A 355 -0.28 -28.05 4.07
CA PHE A 355 0.08 -26.66 3.86
C PHE A 355 -1.14 -25.75 3.84
N TYR A 356 -2.18 -26.04 3.02
CA TYR A 356 -3.36 -25.17 2.95
C TYR A 356 -4.17 -25.17 4.25
N GLN A 357 -4.24 -26.29 4.97
CA GLN A 357 -4.86 -26.32 6.31
C GLN A 357 -4.10 -25.44 7.31
N ASN A 358 -2.77 -25.45 7.26
CA ASN A 358 -1.97 -24.58 8.13
C ASN A 358 -2.08 -23.12 7.70
N VAL A 359 -2.07 -22.82 6.40
CA VAL A 359 -2.30 -21.43 5.89
C VAL A 359 -3.62 -20.89 6.42
N ASP A 360 -4.70 -21.69 6.41
CA ASP A 360 -6.01 -21.28 6.92
C ASP A 360 -5.96 -20.93 8.42
N GLU A 361 -5.29 -21.76 9.24
CA GLU A 361 -5.11 -21.51 10.67
C GLU A 361 -4.24 -20.28 10.98
N TYR A 362 -3.13 -20.11 10.25
CA TYR A 362 -2.29 -18.92 10.39
C TYR A 362 -3.03 -17.66 9.93
N ALA A 363 -3.81 -17.74 8.86
CA ALA A 363 -4.67 -16.65 8.41
C ALA A 363 -5.73 -16.27 9.47
N ASP A 364 -6.31 -17.23 10.18
CA ASP A 364 -7.24 -16.97 11.29
C ASP A 364 -6.57 -16.22 12.44
N ARG A 365 -5.38 -16.64 12.87
CA ARG A 365 -4.63 -15.95 13.93
C ARG A 365 -4.22 -14.56 13.52
N MET A 366 -3.67 -14.42 12.32
CA MET A 366 -3.29 -13.15 11.71
C MET A 366 -4.48 -12.19 11.67
N THR A 367 -5.63 -12.64 11.18
CA THR A 367 -6.84 -11.82 11.07
C THR A 367 -7.30 -11.29 12.42
N LYS A 368 -7.32 -12.14 13.45
CA LYS A 368 -7.68 -11.74 14.82
C LYS A 368 -6.73 -10.68 15.36
N ALA A 369 -5.43 -10.88 15.20
CA ALA A 369 -4.42 -9.94 15.65
C ALA A 369 -4.49 -8.60 14.86
N ALA A 370 -4.63 -8.66 13.54
CA ALA A 370 -4.75 -7.50 12.68
C ALA A 370 -6.02 -6.67 12.98
N ASN A 371 -7.15 -7.34 13.26
CA ASN A 371 -8.38 -6.65 13.66
C ASN A 371 -8.23 -5.95 15.01
N ALA A 372 -7.62 -6.60 16.00
CA ALA A 372 -7.36 -5.98 17.30
C ALA A 372 -6.38 -4.78 17.18
N ALA A 373 -5.35 -4.91 16.33
CA ALA A 373 -4.46 -3.77 16.04
C ALA A 373 -5.20 -2.62 15.35
N SER A 374 -6.08 -2.92 14.39
CA SER A 374 -6.91 -1.92 13.72
C SER A 374 -7.85 -1.21 14.70
N GLU A 375 -8.43 -1.94 15.68
CA GLU A 375 -9.24 -1.34 16.74
C GLU A 375 -8.42 -0.38 17.62
N ALA A 376 -7.16 -0.73 17.91
CA ALA A 376 -6.26 0.17 18.62
C ALA A 376 -5.95 1.43 17.80
N ILE A 377 -5.60 1.27 16.51
CA ILE A 377 -5.32 2.39 15.60
C ILE A 377 -6.55 3.27 15.43
N GLY A 378 -7.75 2.70 15.38
CA GLY A 378 -9.02 3.43 15.30
C GLY A 378 -9.31 4.37 16.48
N LEU A 379 -8.59 4.24 17.61
CA LEU A 379 -8.64 5.21 18.71
C LEU A 379 -7.89 6.51 18.38
N LEU A 380 -7.03 6.50 17.37
CA LEU A 380 -6.28 7.65 16.88
C LEU A 380 -7.04 8.27 15.70
N GLN A 381 -8.05 9.06 16.00
CA GLN A 381 -8.95 9.65 15.01
C GLN A 381 -8.23 10.63 14.06
N VAL A 382 -8.75 10.76 12.83
CA VAL A 382 -8.15 11.53 11.74
C VAL A 382 -9.18 12.46 11.07
N PRO A 383 -9.65 13.49 11.79
CA PRO A 383 -10.70 14.37 11.28
C PRO A 383 -10.29 15.15 10.03
N PHE A 384 -9.02 15.54 9.88
CA PHE A 384 -8.57 16.23 8.67
C PHE A 384 -8.59 15.30 7.45
N LEU A 385 -7.97 14.13 7.54
CA LEU A 385 -8.01 13.14 6.47
C LEU A 385 -9.46 12.78 6.08
N SER A 386 -10.33 12.64 7.07
CA SER A 386 -11.74 12.28 6.85
C SER A 386 -12.49 13.30 6.00
N THR A 387 -12.06 14.58 5.97
CA THR A 387 -12.66 15.58 5.07
C THR A 387 -12.47 15.27 3.59
N MET A 388 -11.53 14.40 3.26
CA MET A 388 -11.17 14.00 1.89
C MET A 388 -11.44 12.51 1.60
N MET A 389 -12.10 11.81 2.56
CA MET A 389 -12.36 10.37 2.51
C MET A 389 -13.82 10.00 2.77
N GLY A 390 -14.77 10.93 2.53
CA GLY A 390 -16.20 10.69 2.75
C GLY A 390 -16.72 11.08 4.15
N GLY A 391 -15.86 11.58 5.04
CA GLY A 391 -16.27 12.01 6.38
C GLY A 391 -17.17 13.24 6.36
N VAL A 392 -17.06 14.10 5.35
CA VAL A 392 -17.93 15.28 5.17
C VAL A 392 -19.40 14.87 5.01
N GLU A 393 -19.67 13.76 4.33
CA GLU A 393 -20.99 13.20 4.13
C GLU A 393 -21.46 12.37 5.33
N SER A 394 -20.56 11.52 5.84
CA SER A 394 -20.92 10.50 6.84
C SER A 394 -20.88 11.01 8.28
N GLY A 395 -20.00 11.97 8.61
CA GLY A 395 -19.69 12.37 10.00
C GLY A 395 -19.03 11.24 10.79
N ILE A 396 -18.31 10.34 10.10
CA ILE A 396 -17.65 9.16 10.68
C ILE A 396 -16.17 9.21 10.32
N ASP A 397 -15.32 8.84 11.28
CA ASP A 397 -13.88 8.76 11.08
C ASP A 397 -13.53 7.69 10.04
N THR A 398 -12.55 7.99 9.17
CA THR A 398 -12.03 7.05 8.18
C THR A 398 -11.52 5.75 8.82
N ARG A 399 -11.04 5.81 10.07
CA ARG A 399 -10.52 4.67 10.86
C ARG A 399 -11.52 4.07 11.84
N ASP A 400 -12.78 4.50 11.83
CA ASP A 400 -13.80 3.93 12.74
C ASP A 400 -13.95 2.44 12.47
N THR A 401 -13.73 1.60 13.48
CA THR A 401 -13.80 0.15 13.38
C THR A 401 -15.17 -0.45 13.71
N LYS A 402 -16.15 0.41 14.02
CA LYS A 402 -17.53 0.02 14.34
C LYS A 402 -18.52 0.50 13.30
N ARG A 403 -18.18 1.56 12.57
CA ARG A 403 -19.00 2.18 11.52
C ARG A 403 -18.12 2.44 10.30
N GLN A 404 -18.65 2.20 9.13
CA GLN A 404 -17.90 2.44 7.90
C GLN A 404 -17.91 3.92 7.55
N GLY A 405 -16.74 4.57 7.63
CA GLY A 405 -16.56 6.00 7.34
C GLY A 405 -16.32 6.31 5.87
N THR A 406 -15.87 5.33 5.08
CA THR A 406 -15.61 5.42 3.64
C THR A 406 -16.59 4.56 2.84
N LYS A 407 -16.76 4.83 1.54
CA LYS A 407 -17.65 4.01 0.69
C LYS A 407 -17.18 2.56 0.59
N TYR A 408 -15.87 2.36 0.41
CA TYR A 408 -15.22 1.05 0.38
C TYR A 408 -14.30 0.90 1.59
N ASN A 409 -14.22 -0.32 2.10
CA ASN A 409 -13.34 -0.67 3.20
C ASN A 409 -12.92 -2.13 3.03
N GLY A 410 -11.67 -2.41 3.31
CA GLY A 410 -11.10 -3.74 3.28
C GLY A 410 -10.01 -3.90 4.32
N SER A 411 -9.27 -4.99 4.22
CA SER A 411 -7.99 -5.17 4.91
C SER A 411 -7.08 -5.96 4.01
N GLY A 412 -5.83 -5.56 3.90
CA GLY A 412 -4.85 -6.20 3.06
C GLY A 412 -4.08 -7.28 3.79
N CYS A 413 -3.65 -8.27 3.04
CA CYS A 413 -2.69 -9.29 3.46
C CYS A 413 -1.60 -9.41 2.41
N LEU A 414 -0.41 -8.93 2.72
CA LEU A 414 0.76 -9.14 1.87
C LEU A 414 1.27 -10.57 2.06
N ILE A 415 1.55 -11.24 0.96
CA ILE A 415 1.89 -12.67 0.95
C ILE A 415 3.26 -12.86 0.33
N HIS A 416 4.16 -13.50 1.07
CA HIS A 416 5.55 -13.72 0.65
C HIS A 416 5.84 -15.21 0.50
N GLY A 417 6.66 -15.54 -0.52
CA GLY A 417 7.17 -16.89 -0.73
C GLY A 417 6.36 -17.76 -1.67
N LEU A 418 5.53 -17.17 -2.54
CA LEU A 418 4.73 -17.90 -3.53
C LEU A 418 5.60 -18.82 -4.39
N SER A 419 6.63 -18.28 -5.04
CA SER A 419 7.54 -19.06 -5.90
C SER A 419 8.30 -20.14 -5.13
N VAL A 420 8.74 -19.83 -3.89
CA VAL A 420 9.41 -20.81 -3.01
C VAL A 420 8.51 -22.01 -2.73
N VAL A 421 7.21 -21.78 -2.47
CA VAL A 421 6.25 -22.85 -2.21
C VAL A 421 5.95 -23.66 -3.48
N ALA A 422 5.69 -22.99 -4.60
CA ALA A 422 5.42 -23.65 -5.87
C ALA A 422 6.60 -24.53 -6.32
N ASP A 423 7.81 -23.99 -6.31
CA ASP A 423 9.04 -24.70 -6.64
C ASP A 423 9.30 -25.86 -5.68
N SER A 424 9.02 -25.67 -4.40
CA SER A 424 9.15 -26.73 -3.39
C SER A 424 8.16 -27.87 -3.63
N PHE A 425 6.92 -27.60 -4.01
CA PHE A 425 5.94 -28.63 -4.33
C PHE A 425 6.39 -29.45 -5.56
N ILE A 426 6.88 -28.79 -6.60
CA ILE A 426 7.42 -29.47 -7.80
C ILE A 426 8.65 -30.32 -7.45
N ALA A 427 9.55 -29.81 -6.61
CA ALA A 427 10.72 -30.57 -6.17
C ALA A 427 10.34 -31.80 -5.32
N ILE A 428 9.36 -31.66 -4.42
CA ILE A 428 8.81 -32.78 -3.64
C ILE A 428 8.17 -33.83 -4.55
N ASP A 429 7.33 -33.42 -5.51
CA ASP A 429 6.68 -34.35 -6.45
C ASP A 429 7.73 -35.11 -7.30
N THR A 430 8.76 -34.39 -7.73
CA THR A 430 9.87 -35.01 -8.51
C THR A 430 10.58 -36.04 -7.64
N LEU A 431 10.93 -35.71 -6.40
CA LEU A 431 11.58 -36.64 -5.48
C LEU A 431 10.71 -37.86 -5.17
N LEU A 432 9.42 -37.66 -4.90
CA LEU A 432 8.49 -38.74 -4.59
C LEU A 432 8.30 -39.71 -5.79
N LYS A 433 8.36 -39.18 -7.00
CA LYS A 433 8.28 -39.96 -8.23
C LYS A 433 9.56 -40.78 -8.49
N GLU A 434 10.73 -40.16 -8.28
CA GLU A 434 12.02 -40.75 -8.63
C GLU A 434 12.67 -41.51 -7.49
N ARG A 435 12.53 -41.02 -6.26
CA ARG A 435 13.28 -41.46 -5.07
C ARG A 435 12.40 -41.39 -3.80
N PRO A 436 11.23 -42.03 -3.73
CA PRO A 436 10.35 -41.94 -2.58
C PRO A 436 10.99 -42.39 -1.26
N GLN A 437 11.99 -43.28 -1.33
CA GLN A 437 12.77 -43.72 -0.16
C GLN A 437 13.66 -42.63 0.45
N ASP A 438 13.90 -41.52 -0.26
CA ASP A 438 14.73 -40.41 0.20
C ASP A 438 13.94 -39.33 0.98
N ALA A 439 12.67 -39.60 1.36
CA ALA A 439 11.81 -38.66 2.09
C ALA A 439 12.46 -38.17 3.39
N ASP A 440 12.92 -39.10 4.25
CA ASP A 440 13.60 -38.75 5.51
C ASP A 440 14.95 -38.04 5.25
N ARG A 441 15.66 -38.46 4.18
CA ARG A 441 16.91 -37.84 3.75
C ARG A 441 16.71 -36.37 3.34
N LEU A 442 15.65 -36.06 2.60
CA LEU A 442 15.28 -34.68 2.26
C LEU A 442 15.08 -33.85 3.52
N VAL A 443 14.24 -34.33 4.44
CA VAL A 443 13.93 -33.56 5.67
C VAL A 443 15.19 -33.33 6.51
N GLU A 444 16.09 -34.31 6.62
CA GLU A 444 17.35 -34.15 7.32
C GLU A 444 18.30 -33.17 6.61
N ALA A 445 18.36 -33.21 5.26
CA ALA A 445 19.12 -32.23 4.48
C ALA A 445 18.64 -30.79 4.69
N LEU A 446 17.31 -30.57 4.73
CA LEU A 446 16.74 -29.27 5.04
C LEU A 446 17.09 -28.83 6.47
N ARG A 447 16.95 -29.72 7.46
CA ARG A 447 17.27 -29.44 8.87
C ARG A 447 18.73 -29.03 9.08
N THR A 448 19.64 -29.60 8.30
CA THR A 448 21.09 -29.31 8.37
C THR A 448 21.55 -28.26 7.36
N ASN A 449 20.62 -27.53 6.74
CA ASN A 449 20.92 -26.52 5.72
C ASN A 449 21.79 -27.08 4.58
N PHE A 450 21.58 -28.35 4.23
CA PHE A 450 22.32 -29.13 3.21
C PHE A 450 23.82 -29.37 3.53
N GLU A 451 24.29 -29.00 4.72
CA GLU A 451 25.70 -29.18 5.08
C GLU A 451 26.12 -30.65 5.06
N ASN A 452 25.22 -31.54 5.48
CA ASN A 452 25.45 -32.98 5.52
C ASN A 452 25.11 -33.71 4.21
N ASP A 453 24.45 -33.03 3.26
CA ASP A 453 24.00 -33.62 2.00
C ASP A 453 24.05 -32.65 0.82
N PRO A 454 25.23 -32.27 0.33
CA PRO A 454 25.38 -31.41 -0.85
C PRO A 454 24.74 -32.02 -2.13
N GLN A 455 24.66 -33.36 -2.24
CA GLN A 455 24.06 -34.02 -3.37
C GLN A 455 22.52 -33.84 -3.41
N MET A 456 21.87 -33.86 -2.26
CA MET A 456 20.45 -33.52 -2.18
C MET A 456 20.22 -32.05 -2.56
N HIS A 457 21.08 -31.14 -2.12
CA HIS A 457 21.02 -29.73 -2.53
C HIS A 457 21.12 -29.57 -4.05
N GLU A 458 22.14 -30.18 -4.66
CA GLU A 458 22.31 -30.14 -6.12
C GLU A 458 21.12 -30.74 -6.87
N TYR A 459 20.57 -31.86 -6.38
CA TYR A 459 19.35 -32.46 -6.93
C TYR A 459 18.18 -31.51 -6.93
N LEU A 460 17.90 -30.84 -5.79
CA LEU A 460 16.80 -29.89 -5.65
C LEU A 460 16.99 -28.62 -6.50
N MET A 461 18.22 -28.13 -6.61
CA MET A 461 18.55 -26.97 -7.45
C MET A 461 18.29 -27.25 -8.94
N ASN A 462 18.42 -28.51 -9.38
CA ASN A 462 18.16 -28.91 -10.76
C ASN A 462 16.67 -29.21 -11.05
N CYS A 463 15.79 -29.21 -10.05
CA CYS A 463 14.35 -29.30 -10.30
C CYS A 463 13.86 -28.03 -11.04
N LYS A 464 12.75 -28.17 -11.77
CA LYS A 464 12.11 -27.05 -12.47
C LYS A 464 11.76 -25.92 -11.50
N LYS A 465 11.85 -24.67 -11.99
CA LYS A 465 11.62 -23.46 -11.20
C LYS A 465 10.68 -22.50 -11.93
N PHE A 466 9.87 -21.78 -11.16
CA PHE A 466 9.05 -20.68 -11.63
C PHE A 466 9.90 -19.58 -12.31
N GLY A 467 9.30 -18.90 -13.29
CA GLY A 467 9.98 -17.83 -14.03
C GLY A 467 10.83 -18.29 -15.21
N ASN A 468 10.88 -19.60 -15.50
CA ASN A 468 11.64 -20.18 -16.61
C ASN A 468 10.73 -20.66 -17.78
N ASN A 469 9.48 -20.20 -17.83
CA ASN A 469 8.50 -20.62 -18.86
C ASN A 469 8.23 -22.15 -18.84
N GLU A 470 8.18 -22.72 -17.64
CA GLU A 470 7.86 -24.13 -17.39
C GLU A 470 6.39 -24.26 -17.01
N ALA A 471 5.54 -24.63 -17.96
CA ALA A 471 4.09 -24.65 -17.80
C ALA A 471 3.56 -25.46 -16.59
N GLU A 472 4.32 -26.44 -16.12
CA GLU A 472 3.98 -27.23 -14.93
C GLU A 472 4.13 -26.39 -13.66
N VAL A 473 5.25 -25.65 -13.53
CA VAL A 473 5.54 -24.80 -12.36
C VAL A 473 4.66 -23.57 -12.37
N ASP A 474 4.42 -22.99 -13.55
CA ASP A 474 3.54 -21.81 -13.70
C ASP A 474 2.10 -22.13 -13.24
N ARG A 475 1.59 -23.33 -13.59
CA ARG A 475 0.28 -23.81 -13.10
C ARG A 475 0.28 -24.04 -11.59
N GLU A 476 1.33 -24.64 -11.04
CA GLU A 476 1.44 -24.85 -9.60
C GLU A 476 1.44 -23.50 -8.86
N ALA A 477 2.21 -22.52 -9.33
CA ALA A 477 2.24 -21.18 -8.76
C ALA A 477 0.86 -20.50 -8.82
N GLN A 478 0.15 -20.63 -9.95
CA GLN A 478 -1.21 -20.13 -10.09
C GLN A 478 -2.18 -20.83 -9.12
N GLU A 479 -2.09 -22.14 -8.95
CA GLU A 479 -2.94 -22.88 -8.00
C GLU A 479 -2.67 -22.47 -6.57
N VAL A 480 -1.40 -22.30 -6.18
CA VAL A 480 -1.03 -21.82 -4.83
C VAL A 480 -1.58 -20.41 -4.62
N ALA A 481 -1.37 -19.49 -5.57
CA ALA A 481 -1.87 -18.13 -5.47
C ALA A 481 -3.39 -18.10 -5.31
N ASN A 482 -4.13 -18.80 -6.15
CA ASN A 482 -5.59 -18.83 -6.08
C ASN A 482 -6.11 -19.40 -4.76
N LYS A 483 -5.58 -20.54 -4.31
CA LYS A 483 -6.03 -21.16 -3.05
C LYS A 483 -5.71 -20.32 -1.83
N VAL A 484 -4.52 -19.70 -1.79
CA VAL A 484 -4.15 -18.80 -0.70
C VAL A 484 -5.01 -17.54 -0.73
N ALA A 485 -5.28 -16.98 -1.91
CA ALA A 485 -6.18 -15.84 -2.06
C ALA A 485 -7.60 -16.17 -1.58
N ASP A 486 -8.15 -17.34 -1.93
CA ASP A 486 -9.47 -17.79 -1.46
C ASP A 486 -9.52 -17.94 0.06
N ILE A 487 -8.47 -18.50 0.67
CA ILE A 487 -8.36 -18.61 2.13
C ILE A 487 -8.37 -17.22 2.77
N VAL A 488 -7.56 -16.30 2.29
CA VAL A 488 -7.47 -14.94 2.81
C VAL A 488 -8.78 -14.19 2.62
N ALA A 489 -9.41 -14.27 1.45
CA ALA A 489 -10.69 -13.62 1.16
C ALA A 489 -11.87 -14.16 2.00
N SER A 490 -11.77 -15.40 2.52
CA SER A 490 -12.75 -15.96 3.45
C SER A 490 -12.73 -15.28 4.82
N LYS A 491 -11.63 -14.62 5.18
CA LYS A 491 -11.47 -13.93 6.47
C LYS A 491 -12.15 -12.56 6.42
N LYS A 492 -12.59 -12.11 7.59
CA LYS A 492 -13.34 -10.86 7.71
C LYS A 492 -12.63 -9.87 8.64
N ASN A 493 -12.60 -8.61 8.20
CA ASN A 493 -12.11 -7.54 9.03
C ASN A 493 -13.14 -7.12 10.10
N TYR A 494 -12.78 -6.12 10.91
CA TYR A 494 -13.59 -5.57 11.99
C TYR A 494 -14.97 -5.03 11.55
N LEU A 495 -15.17 -4.69 10.28
CA LEU A 495 -16.45 -4.26 9.70
C LEU A 495 -17.18 -5.38 8.94
N GLY A 496 -16.64 -6.60 8.91
CA GLY A 496 -17.21 -7.72 8.17
C GLY A 496 -16.85 -7.76 6.68
N ASN A 497 -15.98 -6.87 6.22
CA ASN A 497 -15.46 -6.87 4.85
C ASN A 497 -14.33 -7.91 4.68
N PRO A 498 -14.06 -8.39 3.46
CA PRO A 498 -13.03 -9.39 3.24
C PRO A 498 -11.61 -8.83 3.47
N PHE A 499 -10.68 -9.75 3.75
CA PHE A 499 -9.26 -9.50 3.52
C PHE A 499 -8.92 -9.75 2.05
N TRP A 500 -8.03 -8.93 1.49
CA TRP A 500 -7.55 -9.06 0.12
C TRP A 500 -6.08 -9.46 0.10
N SER A 501 -5.75 -10.45 -0.71
CA SER A 501 -4.36 -10.89 -0.87
C SER A 501 -3.61 -9.97 -1.81
N ASP A 502 -2.38 -9.62 -1.43
CA ASP A 502 -1.41 -8.93 -2.26
C ASP A 502 -0.10 -9.74 -2.28
N PHE A 503 0.27 -10.26 -3.44
CA PHE A 503 1.50 -11.02 -3.64
C PHE A 503 2.70 -10.10 -3.91
N SER A 504 2.66 -8.89 -3.39
CA SER A 504 3.75 -7.92 -3.44
C SER A 504 4.90 -8.34 -2.55
N THR A 505 6.10 -8.21 -3.07
CA THR A 505 7.33 -8.51 -2.33
C THR A 505 8.24 -7.28 -2.25
N PRO A 506 7.87 -6.22 -1.50
CA PRO A 506 8.80 -5.13 -1.23
C PRO A 506 10.03 -5.68 -0.52
N SER A 507 11.04 -4.87 -0.23
CA SER A 507 12.31 -5.29 0.40
C SER A 507 12.18 -6.22 1.61
N THR A 508 10.97 -6.40 2.14
CA THR A 508 10.61 -7.34 3.22
C THR A 508 10.87 -8.82 2.89
N HIS A 509 10.99 -9.21 1.61
CA HIS A 509 11.40 -10.57 1.23
C HIS A 509 12.75 -10.99 1.83
N LEU A 510 13.65 -10.02 2.07
CA LEU A 510 14.90 -10.24 2.79
C LEU A 510 14.64 -10.56 4.27
N LEU A 511 13.80 -9.74 4.92
CA LEU A 511 13.47 -9.90 6.34
C LEU A 511 12.76 -11.23 6.61
N TYR A 512 11.76 -11.57 5.78
CA TYR A 512 11.02 -12.80 5.96
C TYR A 512 11.85 -14.04 5.58
N GLY A 513 12.72 -13.94 4.59
CA GLY A 513 13.67 -15.00 4.27
C GLY A 513 14.61 -15.33 5.43
N TYR A 514 15.06 -14.31 6.17
CA TYR A 514 15.90 -14.48 7.37
C TYR A 514 15.28 -15.40 8.44
N TRP A 515 13.96 -15.43 8.53
CA TRP A 515 13.22 -16.27 9.47
C TRP A 515 12.83 -17.64 8.93
N VAL A 516 13.22 -17.99 7.71
CA VAL A 516 12.88 -19.28 7.06
C VAL A 516 14.14 -20.15 6.94
N GLY A 517 14.02 -21.40 7.37
CA GLY A 517 15.03 -22.44 7.19
C GLY A 517 15.23 -22.82 5.72
N ALA A 518 16.03 -23.85 5.46
CA ALA A 518 16.18 -24.37 4.10
C ALA A 518 14.85 -24.95 3.58
N THR A 519 14.58 -24.80 2.30
CA THR A 519 13.33 -25.22 1.64
C THR A 519 13.57 -26.18 0.47
N PRO A 520 12.58 -27.02 0.11
CA PRO A 520 12.74 -28.05 -0.92
C PRO A 520 13.05 -27.55 -2.33
N ASP A 521 12.83 -26.26 -2.60
CA ASP A 521 13.27 -25.61 -3.84
C ASP A 521 14.81 -25.46 -3.96
N GLY A 522 15.54 -25.81 -2.90
CA GLY A 522 17.00 -25.69 -2.80
C GLY A 522 17.48 -24.39 -2.15
N ARG A 523 16.57 -23.49 -1.72
CA ARG A 523 16.92 -22.27 -1.00
C ARG A 523 17.55 -22.63 0.35
N LYS A 524 18.66 -22.00 0.68
CA LYS A 524 19.35 -22.18 1.97
C LYS A 524 18.64 -21.40 3.08
N SER A 525 18.90 -21.85 4.32
CA SER A 525 18.41 -21.18 5.52
C SER A 525 18.86 -19.72 5.55
N ARG A 526 17.92 -18.82 5.86
CA ARG A 526 18.11 -17.36 5.97
C ARG A 526 18.38 -16.63 4.65
N ASP A 527 18.41 -17.31 3.53
CA ASP A 527 18.41 -16.64 2.23
C ASP A 527 17.10 -15.89 2.00
N MET A 528 17.12 -14.87 1.15
CA MET A 528 15.92 -14.16 0.75
C MET A 528 14.87 -15.10 0.14
N LEU A 529 13.59 -14.77 0.32
CA LEU A 529 12.50 -15.39 -0.44
C LEU A 529 12.51 -14.90 -1.89
N GLY A 530 11.71 -15.53 -2.75
CA GLY A 530 11.56 -15.07 -4.14
C GLY A 530 11.22 -13.57 -4.20
N TYR A 531 11.92 -12.85 -5.09
CA TYR A 531 11.70 -11.43 -5.33
C TYR A 531 10.83 -11.24 -6.57
N GLY A 532 9.79 -10.41 -6.41
CA GLY A 532 8.90 -10.05 -7.52
C GLY A 532 7.74 -11.02 -7.77
N VAL A 533 7.63 -12.07 -6.98
CA VAL A 533 6.45 -12.97 -6.99
C VAL A 533 6.28 -13.60 -5.62
#